data_c8b1ee4a5b517e9d7cc734da91370dbb
#
_entry.id   c8b1ee4a5b517e9d7cc734da91370dbb
#
_cell.length_a   1.000
_cell.length_b   1.000
_cell.length_c   1.000
_cell.angle_alpha   90.00
_cell.angle_beta   90.00
_cell.angle_gamma   90.00
#
_symmetry.space_group_name_H-M   'P 1'
#
loop_
_entity.id
_entity.type
_entity.pdbx_description
1 polymer ?
#
loop_
_entity_poly.entity_id
_entity_poly.type
_entity_poly.pdbx_seq_one_letter_code
_entity_poly.pdbx_strand_id
1 'polypeptide(L)'
;MIFDSKKKTAKPVLSGAVKASASRTAGFDTDNMPLACRPAQLEEGLYDMLRAQVPIIDAAITKVVRLTGGFKLHCADERAEKQMAEFFAELPVPASGRSLERFCEMYLDSLLTYGRAMGEILVSGITHEISGLYCADCTLFRVRAANDMSRAEFYSAYTGEKLRCMHPERVLYTVQNPSAQHPEGVSLLRGLPALSGVLLRIFETVGQNFERA
;
A
#
# COMPACT_ATOMS: atom_id res chain seq x y z
N MET A 1 9.03 5.15 14.62
CA MET A 1 9.22 5.89 13.33
C MET A 1 10.56 5.53 12.75
N ILE A 2 10.58 4.79 11.66
CA ILE A 2 11.80 4.26 11.01
C ILE A 2 12.57 5.33 10.24
N PHE A 3 11.89 6.39 9.80
CA PHE A 3 12.49 7.38 8.90
C PHE A 3 12.64 8.72 9.60
N ASP A 4 13.88 9.15 9.77
CA ASP A 4 14.22 10.48 10.26
C ASP A 4 14.45 11.39 9.06
N SER A 5 13.50 12.30 8.83
CA SER A 5 13.63 13.39 7.87
C SER A 5 14.32 14.53 8.58
N LYS A 6 15.53 14.92 8.16
CA LYS A 6 16.18 16.16 8.61
C LYS A 6 15.24 17.33 8.35
N LYS A 7 14.49 17.76 9.39
CA LYS A 7 13.71 18.99 9.37
C LYS A 7 14.64 20.18 9.13
N LYS A 8 14.63 20.71 7.91
CA LYS A 8 14.89 22.15 7.73
C LYS A 8 13.61 22.85 8.18
N THR A 9 13.73 23.62 9.26
CA THR A 9 12.67 24.49 9.79
C THR A 9 12.30 25.53 8.73
N ALA A 10 11.21 25.25 7.99
CA ALA A 10 10.52 26.26 7.20
C ALA A 10 9.40 26.83 8.05
N LYS A 11 9.35 28.15 8.18
CA LYS A 11 8.30 28.92 8.85
C LYS A 11 6.93 28.57 8.29
N PRO A 12 5.86 28.58 9.13
CA PRO A 12 4.51 28.31 8.66
C PRO A 12 4.05 29.46 7.77
N VAL A 13 3.78 29.18 6.52
CA VAL A 13 3.00 30.07 5.65
C VAL A 13 1.54 29.67 5.81
N LEU A 14 0.77 30.60 6.33
CA LEU A 14 -0.67 30.53 6.50
C LEU A 14 -1.39 30.34 5.17
N SER A 15 -2.32 29.38 5.19
CA SER A 15 -3.64 29.39 4.54
C SER A 15 -3.77 30.18 3.25
N GLY A 16 -3.68 29.49 2.16
CA GLY A 16 -4.35 29.82 0.93
C GLY A 16 -5.03 28.57 0.42
N ALA A 17 -6.36 28.57 0.35
CA ALA A 17 -7.13 27.53 -0.30
C ALA A 17 -6.63 27.39 -1.74
N VAL A 18 -5.81 26.38 -1.98
CA VAL A 18 -5.42 26.01 -3.34
C VAL A 18 -6.66 25.39 -3.96
N LYS A 19 -7.41 26.20 -4.71
CA LYS A 19 -8.30 25.70 -5.74
C LYS A 19 -7.42 24.82 -6.62
N ALA A 20 -7.67 23.52 -6.63
CA ALA A 20 -7.11 22.63 -7.62
C ALA A 20 -7.63 23.07 -8.98
N SER A 21 -6.96 24.02 -9.60
CA SER A 21 -7.08 24.27 -11.01
C SER A 21 -6.39 23.06 -11.64
N ALA A 22 -7.18 22.19 -12.25
CA ALA A 22 -6.67 21.19 -13.17
C ALA A 22 -5.95 21.97 -14.29
N SER A 23 -4.67 22.20 -14.10
CA SER A 23 -3.78 22.63 -15.14
C SER A 23 -3.75 21.49 -16.16
N ARG A 24 -4.55 21.65 -17.22
CA ARG A 24 -4.36 20.90 -18.46
C ARG A 24 -2.98 21.29 -18.98
N THR A 25 -1.96 20.57 -18.55
CA THR A 25 -0.67 20.59 -19.23
C THR A 25 -0.92 20.04 -20.62
N ALA A 26 -0.72 20.91 -21.60
CA ALA A 26 -0.94 20.66 -23.00
C ALA A 26 -0.25 19.35 -23.43
N GLY A 27 -1.01 18.44 -24.02
CA GLY A 27 -0.53 17.53 -25.03
C GLY A 27 -0.24 16.08 -24.65
N PHE A 28 -0.38 15.63 -23.40
CA PHE A 28 -0.31 14.19 -23.09
C PHE A 28 -1.69 13.67 -22.66
N ASP A 29 -2.31 12.93 -23.54
CA ASP A 29 -3.55 12.21 -23.26
C ASP A 29 -3.19 10.96 -22.42
N THR A 30 -3.21 11.13 -21.08
CA THR A 30 -2.89 10.08 -20.14
C THR A 30 -3.91 8.94 -20.16
N ASP A 31 -5.12 9.18 -20.70
CA ASP A 31 -6.19 8.18 -20.77
C ASP A 31 -5.91 7.11 -21.83
N ASN A 32 -5.15 7.44 -22.87
CA ASN A 32 -4.75 6.50 -23.93
C ASN A 32 -3.34 5.93 -23.74
N MET A 33 -2.63 6.30 -22.68
CA MET A 33 -1.28 5.80 -22.43
C MET A 33 -1.35 4.35 -21.96
N PRO A 34 -0.53 3.43 -22.52
CA PRO A 34 -0.45 2.06 -22.00
C PRO A 34 -0.14 2.05 -20.51
N LEU A 35 -0.80 1.17 -19.75
CA LEU A 35 -0.69 1.10 -18.30
C LEU A 35 0.79 0.99 -17.82
N ALA A 36 1.62 0.30 -18.61
CA ALA A 36 3.05 0.14 -18.36
C ALA A 36 3.87 1.46 -18.42
N CYS A 37 3.31 2.50 -19.03
CA CYS A 37 3.99 3.80 -19.16
C CYS A 37 3.46 4.86 -18.18
N ARG A 38 2.48 4.51 -17.34
CA ARG A 38 1.91 5.45 -16.35
C ARG A 38 2.84 5.59 -15.15
N PRO A 39 3.01 6.79 -14.59
CA PRO A 39 3.70 6.96 -13.33
C PRO A 39 3.05 6.12 -12.22
N ALA A 40 3.84 5.46 -11.38
CA ALA A 40 3.35 4.55 -10.34
C ALA A 40 2.31 5.21 -9.40
N GLN A 41 2.48 6.50 -9.07
CA GLN A 41 1.50 7.24 -8.25
C GLN A 41 0.13 7.38 -8.93
N LEU A 42 0.10 7.53 -10.25
CA LEU A 42 -1.15 7.60 -10.99
C LEU A 42 -1.84 6.23 -11.00
N GLU A 43 -1.09 5.15 -11.11
CA GLU A 43 -1.64 3.79 -11.03
C GLU A 43 -2.22 3.50 -9.64
N GLU A 44 -1.52 3.86 -8.57
CA GLU A 44 -2.00 3.69 -7.19
C GLU A 44 -3.32 4.41 -6.95
N GLY A 45 -3.42 5.68 -7.37
CA GLY A 45 -4.66 6.45 -7.27
C GLY A 45 -5.81 5.85 -8.10
N LEU A 46 -5.51 5.19 -9.23
CA LEU A 46 -6.51 4.47 -10.01
C LEU A 46 -7.00 3.21 -9.28
N TYR A 47 -6.13 2.50 -8.57
CA TYR A 47 -6.54 1.33 -7.79
C TYR A 47 -7.45 1.72 -6.62
N ASP A 48 -7.14 2.81 -5.91
CA ASP A 48 -7.99 3.37 -4.85
C ASP A 48 -9.35 3.77 -5.39
N MET A 49 -9.38 4.46 -6.53
CA MET A 49 -10.61 4.88 -7.18
C MET A 49 -11.45 3.67 -7.64
N LEU A 50 -10.82 2.63 -8.19
CA LEU A 50 -11.52 1.40 -8.58
C LEU A 50 -12.17 0.71 -7.37
N ARG A 51 -11.48 0.59 -6.27
CA ARG A 51 -12.03 0.01 -5.03
C ARG A 51 -13.18 0.85 -4.49
N ALA A 52 -13.06 2.18 -4.52
CA ALA A 52 -14.10 3.08 -4.03
C ALA A 52 -15.35 3.10 -4.93
N GLN A 53 -15.18 3.02 -6.25
CA GLN A 53 -16.30 3.17 -7.19
C GLN A 53 -16.92 1.84 -7.65
N VAL A 54 -16.19 0.74 -7.56
CA VAL A 54 -16.64 -0.58 -8.02
C VAL A 54 -16.71 -1.55 -6.83
N PRO A 55 -17.85 -1.63 -6.10
CA PRO A 55 -17.95 -2.37 -4.84
C PRO A 55 -17.59 -3.85 -4.94
N ILE A 56 -17.79 -4.47 -6.10
CA ILE A 56 -17.44 -5.88 -6.31
C ILE A 56 -15.94 -6.11 -6.28
N ILE A 57 -15.13 -5.14 -6.72
CA ILE A 57 -13.67 -5.22 -6.67
C ILE A 57 -13.21 -5.16 -5.23
N ASP A 58 -13.72 -4.20 -4.47
CA ASP A 58 -13.40 -4.06 -3.05
C ASP A 58 -13.83 -5.29 -2.24
N ALA A 59 -15.05 -5.80 -2.50
CA ALA A 59 -15.55 -7.01 -1.87
C ALA A 59 -14.68 -8.24 -2.19
N ALA A 60 -14.19 -8.36 -3.42
CA ALA A 60 -13.32 -9.46 -3.83
C ALA A 60 -11.97 -9.41 -3.11
N ILE A 61 -11.29 -8.25 -3.06
CA ILE A 61 -10.03 -8.05 -2.32
C ILE A 61 -10.25 -8.34 -0.84
N THR A 62 -11.26 -7.74 -0.22
CA THR A 62 -11.59 -7.95 1.19
C THR A 62 -11.86 -9.43 1.49
N LYS A 63 -12.55 -10.14 0.59
CA LYS A 63 -12.83 -11.57 0.75
C LYS A 63 -11.54 -12.39 0.74
N VAL A 64 -10.63 -12.12 -0.19
CA VAL A 64 -9.33 -12.81 -0.26
C VAL A 64 -8.51 -12.53 0.99
N VAL A 65 -8.42 -11.27 1.41
CA VAL A 65 -7.71 -10.87 2.63
C VAL A 65 -8.22 -11.63 3.85
N ARG A 66 -9.53 -11.66 4.07
CA ARG A 66 -10.14 -12.37 5.21
C ARG A 66 -9.95 -13.89 5.15
N LEU A 67 -9.96 -14.48 3.96
CA LEU A 67 -9.70 -15.91 3.82
C LEU A 67 -8.25 -16.30 4.08
N THR A 68 -7.32 -15.40 3.77
CA THR A 68 -5.88 -15.63 3.92
C THR A 68 -5.37 -15.19 5.28
N GLY A 69 -5.95 -14.13 5.86
CA GLY A 69 -5.53 -13.56 7.15
C GLY A 69 -5.85 -14.43 8.37
N GLY A 70 -6.82 -15.33 8.25
CA GLY A 70 -7.15 -16.28 9.31
C GLY A 70 -6.22 -17.49 9.32
N PHE A 71 -5.17 -17.47 10.13
CA PHE A 71 -4.22 -18.57 10.30
C PHE A 71 -4.12 -18.99 11.75
N LYS A 72 -3.68 -20.23 11.98
CA LYS A 72 -3.36 -20.74 13.30
C LYS A 72 -1.88 -21.04 13.36
N LEU A 73 -1.26 -20.62 14.44
CA LEU A 73 0.13 -20.95 14.72
C LEU A 73 0.16 -22.26 15.53
N HIS A 74 1.00 -23.19 15.12
CA HIS A 74 1.24 -24.44 15.83
C HIS A 74 2.69 -24.52 16.26
N CYS A 75 2.89 -24.96 17.50
CA CYS A 75 4.19 -25.19 18.07
C CYS A 75 4.25 -26.63 18.60
N ALA A 76 5.44 -27.24 18.60
CA ALA A 76 5.64 -28.57 19.15
C ALA A 76 5.37 -28.66 20.68
N ASP A 77 5.53 -27.54 21.39
CA ASP A 77 5.23 -27.40 22.80
C ASP A 77 3.90 -26.66 22.99
N GLU A 78 2.89 -27.32 23.55
CA GLU A 78 1.56 -26.75 23.81
C GLU A 78 1.59 -25.51 24.71
N ARG A 79 2.53 -25.46 25.66
CA ARG A 79 2.67 -24.30 26.53
C ARG A 79 3.20 -23.09 25.77
N ALA A 80 4.18 -23.30 24.91
CA ALA A 80 4.71 -22.26 24.03
C ALA A 80 3.66 -21.80 23.02
N GLU A 81 2.89 -22.73 22.44
CA GLU A 81 1.78 -22.40 21.54
C GLU A 81 0.75 -21.47 22.19
N LYS A 82 0.33 -21.78 23.42
CA LYS A 82 -0.61 -20.94 24.16
C LYS A 82 -0.05 -19.56 24.46
N GLN A 83 1.20 -19.49 24.91
CA GLN A 83 1.86 -18.19 25.18
C GLN A 83 2.02 -17.35 23.92
N MET A 84 2.37 -17.98 22.79
CA MET A 84 2.45 -17.29 21.50
C MET A 84 1.07 -16.79 21.04
N ALA A 85 0.03 -17.61 21.18
CA ALA A 85 -1.32 -17.22 20.80
C ALA A 85 -1.82 -16.01 21.62
N GLU A 86 -1.59 -16.01 22.93
CA GLU A 86 -1.89 -14.89 23.82
C GLU A 86 -1.09 -13.63 23.42
N PHE A 87 0.22 -13.76 23.19
CA PHE A 87 1.07 -12.67 22.76
C PHE A 87 0.62 -12.04 21.44
N PHE A 88 0.32 -12.88 20.44
CA PHE A 88 -0.11 -12.37 19.13
C PHE A 88 -1.53 -11.80 19.11
N ALA A 89 -2.40 -12.28 20.00
CA ALA A 89 -3.75 -11.69 20.15
C ALA A 89 -3.69 -10.28 20.75
N GLU A 90 -2.75 -10.02 21.65
CA GLU A 90 -2.61 -8.74 22.35
C GLU A 90 -1.61 -7.78 21.69
N LEU A 91 -0.92 -8.21 20.62
CA LEU A 91 0.13 -7.44 19.96
C LEU A 91 -0.45 -6.14 19.36
N PRO A 92 0.01 -4.96 19.80
CA PRO A 92 -0.52 -3.69 19.30
C PRO A 92 -0.24 -3.47 17.82
N VAL A 93 -1.28 -3.02 17.10
CA VAL A 93 -1.19 -2.52 15.72
C VAL A 93 -1.66 -1.07 15.74
N PRO A 94 -0.76 -0.08 15.78
CA PRO A 94 -1.11 1.32 15.90
C PRO A 94 -2.17 1.75 14.89
N ALA A 95 -3.13 2.56 15.35
CA ALA A 95 -4.28 3.06 14.62
C ALA A 95 -5.33 2.01 14.19
N SER A 96 -5.08 0.70 14.38
CA SER A 96 -5.97 -0.35 13.87
C SER A 96 -6.43 -1.35 14.93
N GLY A 97 -5.90 -1.28 16.14
CA GLY A 97 -6.25 -2.15 17.25
C GLY A 97 -5.13 -3.08 17.68
N ARG A 98 -5.45 -4.34 17.93
CA ARG A 98 -4.51 -5.37 18.38
C ARG A 98 -4.72 -6.63 17.54
N SER A 99 -3.78 -7.45 17.48
CA SER A 99 -3.59 -8.80 16.95
C SER A 99 -2.73 -8.88 15.70
N LEU A 100 -1.99 -9.97 15.61
CA LEU A 100 -1.20 -10.30 14.42
C LEU A 100 -2.10 -10.49 13.19
N GLU A 101 -3.31 -11.04 13.34
CA GLU A 101 -4.29 -11.19 12.26
C GLU A 101 -4.64 -9.83 11.66
N ARG A 102 -4.86 -8.83 12.51
CA ARG A 102 -5.17 -7.47 12.05
C ARG A 102 -4.04 -6.85 11.24
N PHE A 103 -2.80 -7.05 11.68
CA PHE A 103 -1.64 -6.62 10.91
C PHE A 103 -1.58 -7.35 9.56
N CYS A 104 -1.77 -8.67 9.55
CA CYS A 104 -1.76 -9.47 8.32
C CYS A 104 -2.86 -9.06 7.35
N GLU A 105 -4.08 -8.77 7.83
CA GLU A 105 -5.15 -8.24 6.99
C GLU A 105 -4.74 -6.94 6.29
N MET A 106 -4.22 -5.97 7.01
CA MET A 106 -3.78 -4.69 6.45
C MET A 106 -2.60 -4.87 5.49
N TYR A 107 -1.66 -5.73 5.85
CA TYR A 107 -0.48 -6.02 5.04
C TYR A 107 -0.85 -6.70 3.71
N LEU A 108 -1.75 -7.70 3.77
CA LEU A 108 -2.27 -8.40 2.60
C LEU A 108 -3.14 -7.48 1.73
N ASP A 109 -3.96 -6.63 2.33
CA ASP A 109 -4.77 -5.65 1.59
C ASP A 109 -3.87 -4.73 0.75
N SER A 110 -2.82 -4.19 1.35
CA SER A 110 -1.81 -3.40 0.65
C SER A 110 -1.11 -4.20 -0.47
N LEU A 111 -0.70 -5.44 -0.17
CA LEU A 111 -0.01 -6.30 -1.13
C LEU A 111 -0.88 -6.60 -2.36
N LEU A 112 -2.14 -6.93 -2.17
CA LEU A 112 -3.07 -7.25 -3.26
C LEU A 112 -3.46 -6.01 -4.06
N THR A 113 -3.65 -4.87 -3.39
CA THR A 113 -4.08 -3.62 -4.03
C THR A 113 -2.95 -2.96 -4.83
N TYR A 114 -1.74 -2.86 -4.25
CA TYR A 114 -0.64 -2.11 -4.86
C TYR A 114 0.47 -3.01 -5.42
N GLY A 115 0.40 -4.32 -5.19
CA GLY A 115 1.46 -5.26 -5.57
C GLY A 115 2.66 -5.26 -4.64
N ARG A 116 2.59 -4.50 -3.54
CA ARG A 116 3.63 -4.41 -2.51
C ARG A 116 3.04 -4.07 -1.16
N ALA A 117 3.72 -4.47 -0.11
CA ALA A 117 3.38 -4.11 1.25
C ALA A 117 4.64 -3.83 2.07
N MET A 118 4.51 -2.94 3.04
CA MET A 118 5.58 -2.58 3.96
C MET A 118 5.06 -2.59 5.40
N GLY A 119 5.85 -3.18 6.28
CA GLY A 119 5.59 -3.19 7.71
C GLY A 119 6.85 -2.97 8.53
N GLU A 120 6.66 -2.71 9.80
CA GLU A 120 7.74 -2.54 10.75
C GLU A 120 7.44 -3.28 12.05
N ILE A 121 8.47 -3.95 12.57
CA ILE A 121 8.46 -4.52 13.91
C ILE A 121 8.87 -3.40 14.89
N LEU A 122 7.93 -2.97 15.72
CA LEU A 122 8.18 -1.99 16.75
C LEU A 122 8.84 -2.67 17.96
N VAL A 123 9.94 -2.10 18.42
CA VAL A 123 10.68 -2.59 19.59
C VAL A 123 10.75 -1.48 20.63
N SER A 124 10.47 -1.84 21.88
CA SER A 124 10.58 -0.93 23.02
C SER A 124 12.03 -0.49 23.21
N GLY A 125 12.25 0.80 23.31
CA GLY A 125 13.58 1.36 23.59
C GLY A 125 14.11 1.07 25.00
N ILE A 126 13.22 0.62 25.91
CA ILE A 126 13.56 0.35 27.32
C ILE A 126 13.77 -1.15 27.53
N THR A 127 12.82 -1.99 27.13
CA THR A 127 12.85 -3.44 27.37
C THR A 127 13.50 -4.23 26.24
N HIS A 128 13.70 -3.63 25.08
CA HIS A 128 14.15 -4.29 23.85
C HIS A 128 13.27 -5.44 23.37
N GLU A 129 12.02 -5.47 23.86
CA GLU A 129 11.01 -6.45 23.45
C GLU A 129 10.15 -5.91 22.31
N ILE A 130 9.51 -6.82 21.57
CA ILE A 130 8.55 -6.45 20.54
C ILE A 130 7.35 -5.77 21.21
N SER A 131 7.10 -4.52 20.87
CA SER A 131 6.03 -3.69 21.40
C SER A 131 4.83 -3.55 20.46
N GLY A 132 4.96 -3.99 19.20
CA GLY A 132 3.88 -3.93 18.24
C GLY A 132 4.34 -4.18 16.81
N LEU A 133 3.36 -4.14 15.89
CA LEU A 133 3.59 -4.18 14.44
C LEU A 133 2.95 -2.95 13.80
N TYR A 134 3.64 -2.31 12.91
CA TYR A 134 3.14 -1.18 12.15
C TYR A 134 3.04 -1.51 10.67
N CYS A 135 1.86 -1.35 10.07
CA CYS A 135 1.68 -1.44 8.63
C CYS A 135 1.85 -0.04 8.04
N ALA A 136 2.89 0.13 7.23
CA ALA A 136 3.20 1.40 6.60
C ALA A 136 2.44 1.56 5.28
N ASP A 137 2.04 2.79 4.96
CA ASP A 137 1.49 3.13 3.67
C ASP A 137 2.58 3.02 2.60
N CYS A 138 2.51 1.97 1.79
CA CYS A 138 3.51 1.68 0.75
C CYS A 138 3.48 2.68 -0.42
N THR A 139 2.44 3.50 -0.54
CA THR A 139 2.34 4.53 -1.59
C THR A 139 3.26 5.72 -1.31
N LEU A 140 3.64 5.92 -0.04
CA LEU A 140 4.55 7.00 0.37
C LEU A 140 6.02 6.72 0.02
N PHE A 141 6.35 5.49 -0.35
CA PHE A 141 7.73 5.04 -0.54
C PHE A 141 7.96 4.44 -1.92
N ARG A 142 9.20 4.59 -2.38
CA ARG A 142 9.75 3.84 -3.50
C ARG A 142 10.98 3.10 -3.03
N VAL A 143 11.10 1.84 -3.44
CA VAL A 143 12.22 0.99 -3.04
C VAL A 143 13.09 0.74 -4.27
N ARG A 144 14.38 0.95 -4.13
CA ARG A 144 15.37 0.70 -5.18
C ARG A 144 16.50 -0.14 -4.63
N ALA A 145 17.14 -0.90 -5.49
CA ALA A 145 18.37 -1.55 -5.11
C ALA A 145 19.49 -0.51 -4.91
N ALA A 146 20.29 -0.68 -3.88
CA ALA A 146 21.51 0.12 -3.72
C ALA A 146 22.48 -0.13 -4.88
N ASN A 147 23.44 0.77 -5.08
CA ASN A 147 24.42 0.64 -6.17
C ASN A 147 25.23 -0.65 -6.09
N ASP A 148 25.41 -1.19 -4.88
CA ASP A 148 26.12 -2.46 -4.64
C ASP A 148 25.18 -3.69 -4.69
N MET A 149 23.91 -3.48 -5.03
CA MET A 149 22.86 -4.52 -5.09
C MET A 149 22.64 -5.30 -3.79
N SER A 150 23.26 -4.90 -2.68
CA SER A 150 23.25 -5.65 -1.42
C SER A 150 22.09 -5.28 -0.52
N ARG A 151 21.47 -4.10 -0.70
CA ARG A 151 20.46 -3.52 0.18
C ARG A 151 19.36 -2.84 -0.58
N ALA A 152 18.18 -2.82 0.03
CA ALA A 152 17.08 -1.97 -0.42
C ALA A 152 17.27 -0.54 0.11
N GLU A 153 17.11 0.43 -0.76
CA GLU A 153 17.11 1.85 -0.42
C GLU A 153 15.70 2.41 -0.58
N PHE A 154 15.29 3.20 0.40
CA PHE A 154 13.97 3.79 0.45
C PHE A 154 14.03 5.26 0.02
N TYR A 155 13.07 5.65 -0.80
CA TYR A 155 12.93 7.01 -1.32
C TYR A 155 11.52 7.51 -1.07
N SER A 156 11.36 8.79 -0.79
CA SER A 156 10.04 9.42 -0.74
C SER A 156 9.40 9.38 -2.13
N ALA A 157 8.14 8.94 -2.20
CA ALA A 157 7.38 8.95 -3.44
C ALA A 157 7.09 10.36 -3.96
N TYR A 158 7.07 11.35 -3.06
CA TYR A 158 6.73 12.73 -3.38
C TYR A 158 7.94 13.60 -3.70
N THR A 159 9.01 13.48 -2.94
CA THR A 159 10.19 14.34 -3.10
C THR A 159 11.32 13.65 -3.89
N GLY A 160 11.27 12.32 -4.02
CA GLY A 160 12.35 11.55 -4.61
C GLY A 160 13.62 11.51 -3.75
N GLU A 161 13.59 12.09 -2.55
CA GLU A 161 14.74 12.11 -1.65
C GLU A 161 14.94 10.73 -1.01
N LYS A 162 16.19 10.35 -0.82
CA LYS A 162 16.54 9.12 -0.11
C LYS A 162 16.19 9.24 1.37
N LEU A 163 15.40 8.29 1.85
CA LEU A 163 15.01 8.20 3.25
C LEU A 163 16.04 7.35 4.02
N ARG A 164 16.39 7.81 5.22
CA ARG A 164 17.26 7.05 6.09
C ARG A 164 16.45 6.03 6.87
N CYS A 165 16.67 4.76 6.58
CA CYS A 165 16.18 3.67 7.42
C CYS A 165 17.17 3.41 8.56
N MET A 166 16.74 3.61 9.80
CA MET A 166 17.59 3.44 11.00
C MET A 166 17.75 1.95 11.35
N HIS A 167 16.70 1.15 11.11
CA HIS A 167 16.61 -0.24 11.51
C HIS A 167 16.08 -1.10 10.35
N PRO A 168 16.87 -1.33 9.29
CA PRO A 168 16.44 -2.11 8.14
C PRO A 168 16.08 -3.56 8.50
N GLU A 169 16.64 -4.09 9.56
CA GLU A 169 16.38 -5.44 10.09
C GLU A 169 14.96 -5.60 10.67
N ARG A 170 14.26 -4.50 10.94
CA ARG A 170 12.89 -4.50 11.45
C ARG A 170 11.84 -4.24 10.38
N VAL A 171 12.29 -3.97 9.14
CA VAL A 171 11.40 -3.67 8.03
C VAL A 171 10.98 -4.96 7.34
N LEU A 172 9.68 -5.15 7.24
CA LEU A 172 9.04 -6.18 6.43
C LEU A 172 8.69 -5.54 5.08
N TYR A 173 9.25 -6.02 4.00
CA TYR A 173 8.91 -5.55 2.65
C TYR A 173 8.68 -6.75 1.74
N THR A 174 7.47 -6.81 1.18
CA THR A 174 7.06 -7.89 0.29
C THR A 174 6.54 -7.31 -1.02
N VAL A 175 6.87 -7.95 -2.12
CA VAL A 175 6.40 -7.61 -3.46
C VAL A 175 5.70 -8.80 -4.08
N GLN A 176 4.63 -8.54 -4.83
CA GLN A 176 3.86 -9.54 -5.55
C GLN A 176 4.27 -9.57 -7.01
N ASN A 177 4.51 -10.77 -7.55
CA ASN A 177 4.86 -10.98 -8.96
C ASN A 177 5.95 -10.02 -9.48
N PRO A 178 7.11 -9.91 -8.80
CA PRO A 178 8.17 -9.02 -9.27
C PRO A 178 8.73 -9.51 -10.62
N SER A 179 9.10 -8.56 -11.47
CA SER A 179 9.80 -8.84 -12.72
C SER A 179 10.92 -7.82 -12.94
N ALA A 180 11.80 -8.07 -13.91
CA ALA A 180 12.85 -7.11 -14.25
C ALA A 180 12.31 -5.73 -14.65
N GLN A 181 11.11 -5.69 -15.25
CA GLN A 181 10.44 -4.44 -15.63
C GLN A 181 9.65 -3.80 -14.47
N HIS A 182 9.22 -4.60 -13.50
CA HIS A 182 8.42 -4.18 -12.35
C HIS A 182 9.00 -4.77 -11.06
N PRO A 183 10.18 -4.31 -10.64
CA PRO A 183 10.84 -4.82 -9.42
C PRO A 183 10.06 -4.49 -8.15
N GLU A 184 9.23 -3.45 -8.18
CA GLU A 184 8.37 -3.04 -7.06
C GLU A 184 7.08 -3.87 -6.93
N GLY A 185 6.93 -4.91 -7.76
CA GLY A 185 5.75 -5.76 -7.79
C GLY A 185 4.64 -5.26 -8.72
N VAL A 186 3.62 -6.09 -8.88
CA VAL A 186 2.48 -5.84 -9.77
C VAL A 186 1.18 -6.08 -9.02
N SER A 187 0.32 -5.05 -9.00
CA SER A 187 -1.03 -5.14 -8.44
C SER A 187 -1.89 -6.19 -9.14
N LEU A 188 -2.76 -6.86 -8.39
CA LEU A 188 -3.82 -7.69 -8.97
C LEU A 188 -4.81 -6.86 -9.81
N LEU A 189 -4.93 -5.57 -9.48
CA LEU A 189 -5.88 -4.65 -10.14
C LEU A 189 -5.35 -4.06 -11.44
N ARG A 190 -4.10 -4.35 -11.84
CA ARG A 190 -3.41 -3.71 -12.96
C ARG A 190 -4.18 -3.69 -14.28
N GLY A 191 -4.91 -4.75 -14.58
CA GLY A 191 -5.71 -4.83 -15.83
C GLY A 191 -7.12 -4.24 -15.73
N LEU A 192 -7.59 -3.94 -14.52
CA LEU A 192 -8.98 -3.53 -14.29
C LEU A 192 -9.31 -2.10 -14.71
N PRO A 193 -8.40 -1.09 -14.63
CA PRO A 193 -8.75 0.28 -15.02
C PRO A 193 -9.29 0.37 -16.46
N ALA A 194 -8.67 -0.34 -17.39
CA ALA A 194 -9.13 -0.36 -18.79
C ALA A 194 -10.51 -1.01 -18.96
N LEU A 195 -10.72 -2.16 -18.27
CA LEU A 195 -12.00 -2.88 -18.31
C LEU A 195 -13.12 -2.07 -17.65
N SER A 196 -12.85 -1.46 -16.51
CA SER A 196 -13.84 -0.63 -15.78
C SER A 196 -14.23 0.59 -16.61
N GLY A 197 -13.29 1.21 -17.32
CA GLY A 197 -13.60 2.33 -18.23
C GLY A 197 -14.55 1.92 -19.37
N VAL A 198 -14.37 0.71 -19.91
CA VAL A 198 -15.30 0.18 -20.94
C VAL A 198 -16.68 -0.09 -20.36
N LEU A 199 -16.75 -0.72 -19.19
CA LEU A 199 -18.02 -1.02 -18.52
C LEU A 199 -18.80 0.26 -18.17
N LEU A 200 -18.14 1.28 -17.64
CA LEU A 200 -18.78 2.56 -17.31
C LEU A 200 -19.37 3.19 -18.58
N ARG A 201 -18.65 3.21 -19.70
CA ARG A 201 -19.18 3.74 -20.98
C ARG A 201 -20.39 2.94 -21.48
N ILE A 202 -20.40 1.63 -21.30
CA ILE A 202 -21.56 0.79 -21.63
C ILE A 202 -22.75 1.18 -20.77
N PHE A 203 -22.59 1.31 -19.46
CA PHE A 203 -23.67 1.68 -18.55
C PHE A 203 -24.20 3.09 -18.85
N GLU A 204 -23.33 4.06 -19.10
CA GLU A 204 -23.74 5.41 -19.50
C GLU A 204 -24.57 5.40 -20.80
N THR A 205 -24.12 4.64 -21.82
CA THR A 205 -24.82 4.52 -23.08
C THR A 205 -26.19 3.87 -22.92
N VAL A 206 -26.28 2.81 -22.10
CA VAL A 206 -27.52 2.13 -21.77
C VAL A 206 -28.47 3.07 -21.02
N GLY A 207 -27.95 3.79 -20.01
CA GLY A 207 -28.71 4.78 -19.25
C GLY A 207 -29.31 5.87 -20.14
N GLN A 208 -28.49 6.46 -21.03
CA GLN A 208 -28.97 7.48 -21.99
C GLN A 208 -30.02 6.95 -22.96
N ASN A 209 -29.95 5.68 -23.34
CA ASN A 209 -30.96 5.07 -24.21
C ASN A 209 -32.29 4.88 -23.47
N PHE A 210 -32.27 4.54 -22.17
CA PHE A 210 -33.47 4.45 -21.36
C PHE A 210 -34.13 5.81 -21.07
N GLU A 211 -33.35 6.90 -20.93
CA GLU A 211 -33.87 8.24 -20.75
C GLU A 211 -34.54 8.82 -22.01
N ARG A 212 -34.17 8.30 -23.19
CA ARG A 212 -34.71 8.75 -24.50
C ARG A 212 -35.89 7.89 -24.99
N ALA A 213 -36.19 6.79 -24.34
CA ALA A 213 -37.30 5.90 -24.69
C ALA A 213 -38.57 6.26 -23.90
#